data_aa0ba98dc5a44a992e9151dc044242b3
#
_entry.id   aa0ba98dc5a44a992e9151dc044242b3
#
_cell.length_a   1.000
_cell.length_b   1.000
_cell.length_c   1.000
_cell.angle_alpha   90.00
_cell.angle_beta   90.00
_cell.angle_gamma   90.00
#
_symmetry.space_group_name_H-M   'P 1'
#
loop_
_entity.id
_entity.type
_entity.pdbx_description
1 polymer ?
#
loop_
_entity_poly.entity_id
_entity_poly.type
_entity_poly.pdbx_seq_one_letter_code
_entity_poly.pdbx_strand_id
1 'polypeptide(L)'
;IIDVARMAGVSQGTASNVLNGKGNVSSEKIKAVEEAAKKLGYTINERAKMLRKGSGNIICVIVPSMERRHYRDFYYCLKSYAEKRGYTAELLITNDNRQTEYSMIQWAKSVMAMGVASITCLGEKEVKEAYAGFEKLCFVERKATDDLDYIGFDYESAGGQIAETVISARYHNVLVVTDSLKFSNENEFCRGLYKMLAQEKIKFFHITTDSRRVSHAIINTLVQENEYDAIITTNIRFAEKIRNVVTNFSAGNQTPIFTLSPITSLPEKDYRKYELNYGLVGKMAAEKIIGDSKENGAEKELICENDGFREWNQITLNKTPADHLRILTLDSPETMILQGLAKLYTEETGTQIQFDVFSYDDIYEQFMKAENSDYYDIFRMDVTWLPLLSERILVPLDDMTPDIDEVYKEYIPALIDKYSRVHGKAYALPITPSTQLLFYRKDLFENTVIKRLYSEKYKAELKIPKTFEEY
;
A
#
# COMPACT_ATOMS: atom_id res chain seq x y z
N ILE A 1 -25.62 0.72 31.36
CA ILE A 1 -25.38 2.06 31.95
C ILE A 1 -26.25 2.31 33.19
N ILE A 2 -27.55 1.97 33.18
CA ILE A 2 -28.46 2.16 34.33
C ILE A 2 -27.94 1.38 35.53
N ASP A 3 -27.56 0.13 35.36
CA ASP A 3 -27.08 -0.71 36.47
C ASP A 3 -25.68 -0.26 36.95
N VAL A 4 -24.82 0.23 36.04
CA VAL A 4 -23.54 0.87 36.41
C VAL A 4 -23.79 2.12 37.27
N ALA A 5 -24.70 2.99 36.85
CA ALA A 5 -25.07 4.18 37.59
C ALA A 5 -25.62 3.86 38.99
N ARG A 6 -26.50 2.86 39.05
CA ARG A 6 -27.09 2.36 40.33
C ARG A 6 -26.02 1.80 41.27
N MET A 7 -25.11 0.96 40.75
CA MET A 7 -24.02 0.36 41.52
C MET A 7 -23.00 1.39 42.00
N ALA A 8 -22.71 2.40 41.18
CA ALA A 8 -21.79 3.49 41.49
C ALA A 8 -22.41 4.61 42.35
N GLY A 9 -23.73 4.56 42.64
CA GLY A 9 -24.43 5.60 43.41
C GLY A 9 -24.47 6.97 42.73
N VAL A 10 -24.49 7.00 41.37
CA VAL A 10 -24.51 8.26 40.60
C VAL A 10 -25.72 8.30 39.65
N SER A 11 -25.98 9.48 39.10
CA SER A 11 -26.99 9.62 38.04
C SER A 11 -26.55 8.92 36.76
N GLN A 12 -27.48 8.49 35.91
CA GLN A 12 -27.21 7.89 34.62
C GLN A 12 -26.38 8.83 33.72
N GLY A 13 -26.65 10.15 33.80
CA GLY A 13 -25.89 11.17 33.09
C GLY A 13 -24.44 11.24 33.56
N THR A 14 -24.19 11.17 34.87
CA THR A 14 -22.84 11.13 35.44
C THR A 14 -22.10 9.88 35.01
N ALA A 15 -22.71 8.70 35.11
CA ALA A 15 -22.13 7.45 34.65
C ALA A 15 -21.79 7.49 33.14
N SER A 16 -22.70 8.04 32.34
CA SER A 16 -22.49 8.22 30.91
C SER A 16 -21.31 9.18 30.60
N ASN A 17 -21.22 10.27 31.33
CA ASN A 17 -20.10 11.24 31.14
C ASN A 17 -18.76 10.62 31.52
N VAL A 18 -18.68 9.91 32.64
CA VAL A 18 -17.44 9.23 33.05
C VAL A 18 -17.04 8.19 32.02
N LEU A 19 -17.94 7.31 31.63
CA LEU A 19 -17.65 6.24 30.66
C LEU A 19 -17.25 6.77 29.26
N ASN A 20 -17.76 7.93 28.86
CA ASN A 20 -17.39 8.58 27.60
C ASN A 20 -16.22 9.58 27.72
N GLY A 21 -15.56 9.67 28.87
CA GLY A 21 -14.47 10.62 29.09
C GLY A 21 -14.87 12.09 29.00
N LYS A 22 -16.14 12.42 29.29
CA LYS A 22 -16.70 13.77 29.16
C LYS A 22 -17.21 14.30 30.49
N GLY A 23 -17.15 15.63 30.64
CA GLY A 23 -17.74 16.31 31.78
C GLY A 23 -16.80 16.45 32.99
N ASN A 24 -17.17 17.38 33.87
CA ASN A 24 -16.38 17.72 35.07
C ASN A 24 -16.94 16.90 36.26
N VAL A 25 -16.44 15.67 36.44
CA VAL A 25 -16.86 14.74 37.47
C VAL A 25 -15.73 14.57 38.49
N SER A 26 -16.05 14.45 39.80
CA SER A 26 -15.02 14.25 40.84
C SER A 26 -14.35 12.88 40.69
N SER A 27 -13.08 12.78 41.08
CA SER A 27 -12.31 11.53 41.00
C SER A 27 -12.93 10.36 41.78
N GLU A 28 -13.57 10.63 42.91
CA GLU A 28 -14.30 9.62 43.66
C GLU A 28 -15.42 8.97 42.84
N LYS A 29 -16.25 9.79 42.17
CA LYS A 29 -17.30 9.31 41.28
C LYS A 29 -16.77 8.60 40.04
N ILE A 30 -15.63 9.07 39.50
CA ILE A 30 -14.97 8.41 38.40
C ILE A 30 -14.58 6.97 38.80
N LYS A 31 -13.83 6.82 39.89
CA LYS A 31 -13.44 5.49 40.41
C LYS A 31 -14.64 4.60 40.67
N ALA A 32 -15.69 5.11 41.34
CA ALA A 32 -16.89 4.35 41.63
C ALA A 32 -17.56 3.82 40.34
N VAL A 33 -17.64 4.63 39.28
CA VAL A 33 -18.25 4.23 38.01
C VAL A 33 -17.38 3.20 37.29
N GLU A 34 -16.04 3.38 37.27
CA GLU A 34 -15.11 2.44 36.65
C GLU A 34 -15.14 1.07 37.35
N GLU A 35 -15.14 1.06 38.67
CA GLU A 35 -15.25 -0.18 39.46
C GLU A 35 -16.60 -0.88 39.24
N ALA A 36 -17.68 -0.12 39.19
CA ALA A 36 -19.01 -0.66 38.90
C ALA A 36 -19.08 -1.25 37.48
N ALA A 37 -18.54 -0.55 36.49
CA ALA A 37 -18.47 -1.04 35.10
C ALA A 37 -17.67 -2.34 35.03
N LYS A 38 -16.50 -2.40 35.68
CA LYS A 38 -15.65 -3.60 35.74
C LYS A 38 -16.36 -4.79 36.42
N LYS A 39 -17.04 -4.56 37.54
CA LYS A 39 -17.77 -5.60 38.26
C LYS A 39 -18.95 -6.16 37.45
N LEU A 40 -19.61 -5.31 36.69
CA LEU A 40 -20.75 -5.69 35.83
C LEU A 40 -20.38 -6.20 34.46
N GLY A 41 -19.07 -6.25 34.14
CA GLY A 41 -18.61 -6.57 32.79
C GLY A 41 -19.14 -5.61 31.71
N TYR A 42 -19.46 -4.36 32.09
CA TYR A 42 -20.06 -3.40 31.18
C TYR A 42 -19.02 -2.84 30.24
N THR A 43 -19.24 -3.04 28.94
CA THR A 43 -18.49 -2.37 27.86
C THR A 43 -19.38 -1.33 27.18
N ILE A 44 -18.80 -0.22 26.75
CA ILE A 44 -19.53 0.80 26.00
C ILE A 44 -20.04 0.17 24.72
N ASN A 45 -21.36 0.19 24.53
CA ASN A 45 -21.95 -0.24 23.27
C ASN A 45 -21.80 0.90 22.24
N GLU A 46 -20.73 0.86 21.46
CA GLU A 46 -20.45 1.86 20.42
C GLU A 46 -21.60 1.94 19.40
N ARG A 47 -22.31 0.82 19.12
CA ARG A 47 -23.50 0.83 18.26
C ARG A 47 -24.64 1.68 18.84
N ALA A 48 -24.89 1.59 20.14
CA ALA A 48 -25.90 2.41 20.80
C ALA A 48 -25.48 3.90 20.86
N LYS A 49 -24.19 4.19 20.85
CA LYS A 49 -23.65 5.55 20.79
C LYS A 49 -23.80 6.14 19.37
N MET A 50 -23.57 5.33 18.34
CA MET A 50 -23.79 5.69 16.93
C MET A 50 -25.27 5.99 16.65
N LEU A 51 -26.19 5.15 17.12
CA LEU A 51 -27.63 5.36 17.00
C LEU A 51 -28.11 6.69 17.61
N ARG A 52 -27.48 7.14 18.70
CA ARG A 52 -27.83 8.44 19.33
C ARG A 52 -27.27 9.65 18.61
N LYS A 53 -26.20 9.49 17.82
CA LYS A 53 -25.60 10.58 17.03
C LYS A 53 -26.29 10.81 15.69
N GLY A 54 -27.17 9.91 15.25
CA GLY A 54 -28.00 10.07 14.04
C GLY A 54 -27.26 9.94 12.70
N SER A 55 -25.94 9.76 12.70
CA SER A 55 -25.16 9.47 11.50
C SER A 55 -24.01 8.53 11.85
N GLY A 56 -23.93 7.39 11.19
CA GLY A 56 -22.79 6.50 11.28
C GLY A 56 -21.55 7.20 10.70
N ASN A 57 -20.41 7.05 11.36
CA ASN A 57 -19.10 7.44 10.79
C ASN A 57 -18.39 6.23 10.18
N ILE A 58 -19.15 5.21 9.76
CA ILE A 58 -18.63 3.99 9.16
C ILE A 58 -18.74 4.07 7.65
N ILE A 59 -17.64 3.87 6.97
CA ILE A 59 -17.57 3.64 5.53
C ILE A 59 -17.33 2.15 5.32
N CYS A 60 -18.24 1.46 4.64
CA CYS A 60 -18.05 0.06 4.29
C CYS A 60 -17.27 -0.06 2.98
N VAL A 61 -16.24 -0.90 2.98
CA VAL A 61 -15.39 -1.15 1.83
C VAL A 61 -15.55 -2.61 1.44
N ILE A 62 -16.30 -2.87 0.37
CA ILE A 62 -16.62 -4.20 -0.13
C ILE A 62 -15.63 -4.55 -1.23
N VAL A 63 -14.81 -5.58 -1.01
CA VAL A 63 -13.79 -6.03 -1.97
C VAL A 63 -13.86 -7.54 -2.19
N PRO A 64 -13.42 -8.02 -3.37
CA PRO A 64 -13.40 -9.45 -3.65
C PRO A 64 -12.43 -10.24 -2.76
N SER A 65 -11.26 -9.68 -2.46
CA SER A 65 -10.20 -10.41 -1.74
C SER A 65 -9.13 -9.47 -1.23
N MET A 66 -8.46 -9.83 -0.14
CA MET A 66 -7.24 -9.16 0.32
C MET A 66 -5.96 -9.88 -0.10
N GLU A 67 -6.05 -10.96 -0.83
CA GLU A 67 -4.89 -11.65 -1.39
C GLU A 67 -4.27 -10.88 -2.56
N ARG A 68 -5.08 -10.12 -3.32
CA ARG A 68 -4.63 -9.30 -4.43
C ARG A 68 -4.10 -7.98 -3.90
N ARG A 69 -2.85 -7.64 -4.25
CA ARG A 69 -2.17 -6.44 -3.76
C ARG A 69 -2.92 -5.15 -4.07
N HIS A 70 -3.46 -5.00 -5.28
CA HIS A 70 -4.19 -3.80 -5.68
C HIS A 70 -5.42 -3.52 -4.78
N TYR A 71 -6.16 -4.54 -4.34
CA TYR A 71 -7.28 -4.36 -3.40
C TYR A 71 -6.79 -3.94 -2.01
N ARG A 72 -5.60 -4.41 -1.59
CA ARG A 72 -4.99 -3.95 -0.34
C ARG A 72 -4.58 -2.49 -0.42
N ASP A 73 -3.92 -2.08 -1.49
CA ASP A 73 -3.46 -0.71 -1.70
C ASP A 73 -4.67 0.24 -1.75
N PHE A 74 -5.72 -0.13 -2.47
CA PHE A 74 -7.01 0.56 -2.48
C PHE A 74 -7.57 0.72 -1.06
N TYR A 75 -7.74 -0.38 -0.33
CA TYR A 75 -8.34 -0.36 1.01
C TYR A 75 -7.52 0.47 2.01
N TYR A 76 -6.21 0.26 2.06
CA TYR A 76 -5.38 0.97 3.04
C TYR A 76 -5.31 2.48 2.79
N CYS A 77 -5.27 2.92 1.54
CA CYS A 77 -5.31 4.33 1.21
C CYS A 77 -6.66 4.97 1.54
N LEU A 78 -7.77 4.29 1.21
CA LEU A 78 -9.12 4.72 1.61
C LEU A 78 -9.23 4.81 3.13
N LYS A 79 -8.82 3.76 3.85
CA LYS A 79 -8.85 3.70 5.31
C LYS A 79 -8.04 4.83 5.94
N SER A 80 -6.78 5.01 5.51
CA SER A 80 -5.91 6.06 6.04
C SER A 80 -6.50 7.46 5.84
N TYR A 81 -7.14 7.70 4.69
CA TYR A 81 -7.79 8.97 4.40
C TYR A 81 -9.02 9.20 5.27
N ALA A 82 -9.85 8.17 5.43
CA ALA A 82 -11.08 8.20 6.24
C ALA A 82 -10.78 8.38 7.73
N GLU A 83 -9.83 7.63 8.28
CA GLU A 83 -9.47 7.68 9.71
C GLU A 83 -8.92 9.04 10.12
N LYS A 84 -8.11 9.70 9.27
CA LYS A 84 -7.63 11.07 9.51
C LYS A 84 -8.76 12.10 9.64
N ARG A 85 -9.96 11.77 9.17
CA ARG A 85 -11.17 12.62 9.21
C ARG A 85 -12.22 12.14 10.21
N GLY A 86 -11.86 11.16 11.05
CA GLY A 86 -12.71 10.64 12.12
C GLY A 86 -13.76 9.62 11.67
N TYR A 87 -13.60 9.07 10.46
CA TYR A 87 -14.42 7.97 9.96
C TYR A 87 -13.72 6.63 10.18
N THR A 88 -14.49 5.58 10.29
CA THR A 88 -14.00 4.20 10.39
C THR A 88 -14.24 3.49 9.08
N ALA A 89 -13.20 2.91 8.47
CA ALA A 89 -13.33 2.09 7.27
C ALA A 89 -13.46 0.61 7.67
N GLU A 90 -14.60 0.01 7.37
CA GLU A 90 -14.89 -1.40 7.67
C GLU A 90 -14.73 -2.24 6.41
N LEU A 91 -13.86 -3.24 6.50
CA LEU A 91 -13.54 -4.12 5.38
C LEU A 91 -14.51 -5.31 5.30
N LEU A 92 -15.10 -5.51 4.13
CA LEU A 92 -16.04 -6.61 3.84
C LEU A 92 -15.56 -7.39 2.62
N ILE A 93 -15.27 -8.69 2.80
CA ILE A 93 -14.68 -9.54 1.76
C ILE A 93 -15.73 -10.46 1.18
N THR A 94 -15.92 -10.43 -0.16
CA THR A 94 -16.95 -11.21 -0.85
C THR A 94 -16.46 -12.50 -1.49
N ASN A 95 -15.17 -12.61 -1.80
CA ASN A 95 -14.59 -13.70 -2.60
C ASN A 95 -15.27 -13.87 -3.98
N ASP A 96 -15.75 -12.77 -4.58
CA ASP A 96 -16.55 -12.77 -5.81
C ASP A 96 -17.79 -13.70 -5.74
N ASN A 97 -18.32 -13.87 -4.52
CA ASN A 97 -19.52 -14.67 -4.29
C ASN A 97 -20.73 -13.75 -4.10
N ARG A 98 -21.71 -13.88 -4.98
CA ARG A 98 -22.93 -13.05 -5.00
C ARG A 98 -23.69 -13.11 -3.67
N GLN A 99 -23.87 -14.31 -3.11
CA GLN A 99 -24.60 -14.49 -1.86
C GLN A 99 -23.90 -13.81 -0.68
N THR A 100 -22.57 -13.91 -0.66
CA THR A 100 -21.75 -13.24 0.34
C THR A 100 -21.86 -11.71 0.18
N GLU A 101 -21.82 -11.19 -1.05
CA GLU A 101 -21.98 -9.75 -1.31
C GLU A 101 -23.32 -9.24 -0.81
N TYR A 102 -24.42 -9.95 -1.10
CA TYR A 102 -25.74 -9.61 -0.54
C TYR A 102 -25.73 -9.54 1.00
N SER A 103 -25.08 -10.52 1.64
CA SER A 103 -24.98 -10.54 3.11
C SER A 103 -24.17 -9.34 3.64
N MET A 104 -23.08 -8.97 2.97
CA MET A 104 -22.27 -7.81 3.33
C MET A 104 -23.02 -6.49 3.14
N ILE A 105 -23.81 -6.36 2.06
CA ILE A 105 -24.67 -5.21 1.82
C ILE A 105 -25.73 -5.08 2.93
N GLN A 106 -26.37 -6.18 3.31
CA GLN A 106 -27.35 -6.17 4.42
C GLN A 106 -26.69 -5.79 5.75
N TRP A 107 -25.48 -6.28 5.98
CA TRP A 107 -24.70 -5.89 7.15
C TRP A 107 -24.40 -4.38 7.14
N ALA A 108 -23.93 -3.82 6.01
CA ALA A 108 -23.65 -2.40 5.86
C ALA A 108 -24.91 -1.54 6.13
N LYS A 109 -26.09 -1.99 5.65
CA LYS A 109 -27.39 -1.36 5.98
C LYS A 109 -27.70 -1.44 7.46
N SER A 110 -27.46 -2.59 8.11
CA SER A 110 -27.77 -2.81 9.52
C SER A 110 -26.93 -1.95 10.47
N VAL A 111 -25.70 -1.59 10.07
CA VAL A 111 -24.84 -0.69 10.84
C VAL A 111 -25.01 0.78 10.45
N MET A 112 -25.97 1.08 9.56
CA MET A 112 -26.23 2.42 9.03
C MET A 112 -24.95 3.07 8.52
N ALA A 113 -24.23 2.36 7.63
CA ALA A 113 -23.03 2.86 7.04
C ALA A 113 -23.29 4.22 6.36
N MET A 114 -22.40 5.18 6.60
CA MET A 114 -22.49 6.52 5.99
C MET A 114 -22.35 6.44 4.48
N GLY A 115 -21.54 5.50 3.99
CA GLY A 115 -21.34 5.28 2.58
C GLY A 115 -20.65 3.95 2.31
N VAL A 116 -20.64 3.56 1.05
CA VAL A 116 -20.09 2.28 0.58
C VAL A 116 -19.19 2.50 -0.62
N ALA A 117 -17.95 1.98 -0.56
CA ALA A 117 -17.10 1.79 -1.72
C ALA A 117 -17.10 0.30 -2.08
N SER A 118 -17.44 -0.06 -3.31
CA SER A 118 -17.64 -1.47 -3.67
C SER A 118 -16.96 -1.85 -4.98
N ILE A 119 -16.26 -3.00 -4.96
CA ILE A 119 -15.82 -3.74 -6.13
C ILE A 119 -16.78 -4.93 -6.28
N THR A 120 -17.87 -4.72 -7.00
CA THR A 120 -19.00 -5.64 -7.03
C THR A 120 -18.80 -6.84 -7.96
N CYS A 121 -19.39 -7.97 -7.64
CA CYS A 121 -19.57 -9.12 -8.54
C CYS A 121 -21.03 -9.25 -9.06
N LEU A 122 -21.91 -8.32 -8.69
CA LEU A 122 -23.31 -8.29 -9.10
C LEU A 122 -23.48 -7.62 -10.47
N GLY A 123 -24.51 -8.02 -11.19
CA GLY A 123 -24.91 -7.36 -12.44
C GLY A 123 -25.74 -6.10 -12.19
N GLU A 124 -25.91 -5.28 -13.22
CA GLU A 124 -26.59 -3.97 -13.15
C GLU A 124 -27.95 -4.00 -12.42
N LYS A 125 -28.84 -4.94 -12.81
CA LYS A 125 -30.15 -5.10 -12.20
C LYS A 125 -30.06 -5.35 -10.70
N GLU A 126 -29.17 -6.26 -10.31
CA GLU A 126 -28.98 -6.67 -8.91
C GLU A 126 -28.35 -5.55 -8.08
N VAL A 127 -27.43 -4.79 -8.66
CA VAL A 127 -26.81 -3.63 -8.02
C VAL A 127 -27.87 -2.60 -7.67
N LYS A 128 -28.74 -2.24 -8.61
CA LYS A 128 -29.82 -1.25 -8.39
C LYS A 128 -30.77 -1.66 -7.26
N GLU A 129 -31.06 -2.95 -7.11
CA GLU A 129 -31.91 -3.48 -6.05
C GLU A 129 -31.15 -3.62 -4.71
N ALA A 130 -29.98 -4.24 -4.73
CA ALA A 130 -29.24 -4.58 -3.51
C ALA A 130 -28.70 -3.34 -2.80
N TYR A 131 -28.12 -2.40 -3.54
CA TYR A 131 -27.52 -1.18 -2.99
C TYR A 131 -28.51 -0.02 -2.81
N ALA A 132 -29.79 -0.21 -3.17
CA ALA A 132 -30.83 0.80 -2.92
C ALA A 132 -30.84 1.26 -1.46
N GLY A 133 -30.93 2.58 -1.26
CA GLY A 133 -30.97 3.21 0.07
C GLY A 133 -29.61 3.69 0.60
N PHE A 134 -28.50 3.44 -0.09
CA PHE A 134 -27.26 4.15 0.21
C PHE A 134 -27.21 5.47 -0.57
N GLU A 135 -27.11 6.58 0.16
CA GLU A 135 -27.00 7.91 -0.47
C GLU A 135 -25.60 8.16 -1.03
N LYS A 136 -24.59 7.56 -0.41
CA LYS A 136 -23.17 7.68 -0.77
C LYS A 136 -22.63 6.30 -1.14
N LEU A 137 -22.63 6.03 -2.42
CA LEU A 137 -22.23 4.76 -3.01
C LEU A 137 -21.27 5.03 -4.16
N CYS A 138 -20.10 4.40 -4.14
CA CYS A 138 -19.11 4.50 -5.19
C CYS A 138 -18.64 3.11 -5.62
N PHE A 139 -18.78 2.78 -6.88
CA PHE A 139 -18.20 1.57 -7.45
C PHE A 139 -16.76 1.82 -7.90
N VAL A 140 -15.91 0.83 -7.73
CA VAL A 140 -14.49 0.92 -8.01
C VAL A 140 -14.08 -0.24 -8.90
N GLU A 141 -13.17 0.02 -9.85
CA GLU A 141 -12.61 -0.95 -10.80
C GLU A 141 -13.67 -1.58 -11.73
N ARG A 142 -14.77 -2.07 -11.17
CA ARG A 142 -15.86 -2.71 -11.91
C ARG A 142 -17.05 -1.77 -12.01
N LYS A 143 -17.27 -1.20 -13.18
CA LYS A 143 -18.40 -0.32 -13.45
C LYS A 143 -19.68 -1.14 -13.48
N ALA A 144 -20.58 -0.86 -12.56
CA ALA A 144 -21.82 -1.61 -12.44
C ALA A 144 -22.92 -1.04 -13.36
N THR A 145 -23.00 0.28 -13.51
CA THR A 145 -23.98 1.01 -14.31
C THR A 145 -23.51 2.45 -14.53
N ASP A 146 -24.00 3.12 -15.56
CA ASP A 146 -23.68 4.53 -15.85
C ASP A 146 -24.36 5.52 -14.91
N ASP A 147 -25.38 5.10 -14.16
CA ASP A 147 -26.17 5.96 -13.28
C ASP A 147 -25.56 6.19 -11.91
N LEU A 148 -24.57 5.37 -11.50
CA LEU A 148 -23.94 5.39 -10.17
C LEU A 148 -22.50 5.85 -10.24
N ASP A 149 -22.02 6.38 -9.12
CA ASP A 149 -20.65 6.86 -9.02
C ASP A 149 -19.65 5.72 -9.25
N TYR A 150 -18.69 5.98 -10.11
CA TYR A 150 -17.64 5.04 -10.48
C TYR A 150 -16.25 5.70 -10.46
N ILE A 151 -15.26 4.97 -9.99
CA ILE A 151 -13.85 5.35 -10.06
C ILE A 151 -13.04 4.17 -10.58
N GLY A 152 -12.29 4.38 -11.65
CA GLY A 152 -11.47 3.34 -12.25
C GLY A 152 -10.36 3.90 -13.11
N PHE A 153 -9.90 3.08 -14.03
CA PHE A 153 -8.84 3.40 -14.99
C PHE A 153 -9.37 3.26 -16.43
N ASP A 154 -8.64 3.81 -17.38
CA ASP A 154 -8.88 3.54 -18.79
C ASP A 154 -8.31 2.17 -19.17
N TYR A 155 -9.10 1.12 -18.91
CA TYR A 155 -8.71 -0.27 -19.21
C TYR A 155 -8.62 -0.54 -20.71
N GLU A 156 -9.41 0.14 -21.54
CA GLU A 156 -9.33 -0.01 -22.98
C GLU A 156 -8.00 0.51 -23.52
N SER A 157 -7.56 1.67 -23.06
CA SER A 157 -6.23 2.22 -23.37
C SER A 157 -5.12 1.31 -22.86
N ALA A 158 -5.24 0.78 -21.64
CA ALA A 158 -4.25 -0.15 -21.09
C ALA A 158 -4.07 -1.40 -21.96
N GLY A 159 -5.17 -2.01 -22.40
CA GLY A 159 -5.15 -3.13 -23.31
C GLY A 159 -4.51 -2.80 -24.65
N GLY A 160 -4.82 -1.62 -25.21
CA GLY A 160 -4.22 -1.12 -26.45
C GLY A 160 -2.71 -0.93 -26.35
N GLN A 161 -2.22 -0.27 -25.30
CA GLN A 161 -0.79 0.00 -25.10
C GLN A 161 0.03 -1.29 -24.85
N ILE A 162 -0.57 -2.28 -24.15
CA ILE A 162 0.06 -3.59 -24.03
C ILE A 162 0.15 -4.27 -25.39
N ALA A 163 -0.90 -4.20 -26.22
CA ALA A 163 -0.88 -4.74 -27.57
C ALA A 163 0.19 -4.05 -28.44
N GLU A 164 0.31 -2.72 -28.40
CA GLU A 164 1.35 -1.96 -29.11
C GLU A 164 2.75 -2.44 -28.74
N THR A 165 3.00 -2.69 -27.46
CA THR A 165 4.29 -3.18 -26.99
C THR A 165 4.58 -4.60 -27.52
N VAL A 166 3.57 -5.47 -27.53
CA VAL A 166 3.66 -6.84 -28.07
C VAL A 166 3.95 -6.81 -29.57
N ILE A 167 3.26 -5.96 -30.33
CA ILE A 167 3.44 -5.76 -31.76
C ILE A 167 4.84 -5.22 -32.07
N SER A 168 5.28 -4.20 -31.36
CA SER A 168 6.61 -3.58 -31.49
C SER A 168 7.74 -4.58 -31.22
N ALA A 169 7.53 -5.50 -30.30
CA ALA A 169 8.45 -6.59 -30.00
C ALA A 169 8.40 -7.77 -31.00
N ARG A 170 7.53 -7.70 -32.02
CA ARG A 170 7.33 -8.70 -33.08
C ARG A 170 6.91 -10.08 -32.58
N TYR A 171 6.06 -10.12 -31.55
CA TYR A 171 5.40 -11.35 -31.13
C TYR A 171 4.18 -11.63 -32.03
N HIS A 172 3.98 -12.89 -32.41
CA HIS A 172 2.97 -13.27 -33.40
C HIS A 172 1.92 -14.27 -32.90
N ASN A 173 2.19 -14.94 -31.77
CA ASN A 173 1.29 -15.92 -31.17
C ASN A 173 1.17 -15.67 -29.68
N VAL A 174 0.05 -15.12 -29.24
CA VAL A 174 -0.12 -14.58 -27.89
C VAL A 174 -1.16 -15.38 -27.09
N LEU A 175 -0.82 -15.72 -25.84
CA LEU A 175 -1.77 -16.26 -24.89
C LEU A 175 -2.32 -15.12 -24.01
N VAL A 176 -3.63 -14.95 -24.01
CA VAL A 176 -4.33 -13.96 -23.17
C VAL A 176 -5.04 -14.70 -22.03
N VAL A 177 -4.79 -14.30 -20.80
CA VAL A 177 -5.36 -14.94 -19.59
C VAL A 177 -5.99 -13.88 -18.69
N THR A 178 -7.30 -13.92 -18.58
CA THR A 178 -8.06 -12.90 -17.82
C THR A 178 -8.97 -13.51 -16.77
N ASP A 179 -9.51 -12.70 -15.90
CA ASP A 179 -10.66 -13.02 -15.07
C ASP A 179 -11.93 -13.04 -15.93
N SER A 180 -13.08 -13.14 -15.33
CA SER A 180 -14.36 -13.23 -16.05
C SER A 180 -14.66 -11.96 -16.86
N LEU A 181 -14.95 -12.11 -18.16
CA LEU A 181 -15.39 -10.99 -19.02
C LEU A 181 -16.76 -10.39 -18.64
N LYS A 182 -17.40 -10.91 -17.61
CA LYS A 182 -18.60 -10.27 -17.01
C LYS A 182 -18.23 -8.98 -16.28
N PHE A 183 -16.98 -8.82 -15.85
CA PHE A 183 -16.49 -7.62 -15.21
C PHE A 183 -16.11 -6.58 -16.26
N SER A 184 -16.53 -5.34 -16.06
CA SER A 184 -16.35 -4.26 -17.05
C SER A 184 -14.87 -4.01 -17.35
N ASN A 185 -14.02 -3.97 -16.30
CA ASN A 185 -12.57 -3.78 -16.43
C ASN A 185 -11.91 -4.83 -17.33
N GLU A 186 -12.25 -6.12 -17.15
CA GLU A 186 -11.73 -7.22 -17.97
C GLU A 186 -12.22 -7.12 -19.43
N ASN A 187 -13.49 -6.78 -19.62
CA ASN A 187 -14.09 -6.62 -20.93
C ASN A 187 -13.49 -5.43 -21.70
N GLU A 188 -13.36 -4.27 -21.04
CA GLU A 188 -12.77 -3.07 -21.62
C GLU A 188 -11.31 -3.28 -22.00
N PHE A 189 -10.53 -3.91 -21.11
CA PHE A 189 -9.16 -4.28 -21.39
C PHE A 189 -9.05 -5.16 -22.64
N CYS A 190 -9.84 -6.23 -22.70
CA CYS A 190 -9.86 -7.13 -23.85
C CYS A 190 -10.31 -6.40 -25.14
N ARG A 191 -11.24 -5.48 -25.07
CA ARG A 191 -11.69 -4.70 -26.22
C ARG A 191 -10.54 -3.90 -26.85
N GLY A 192 -9.76 -3.19 -26.02
CA GLY A 192 -8.59 -2.44 -26.48
C GLY A 192 -7.50 -3.36 -27.04
N LEU A 193 -7.19 -4.42 -26.29
CA LEU A 193 -6.19 -5.41 -26.70
C LEU A 193 -6.52 -6.06 -28.04
N TYR A 194 -7.73 -6.60 -28.20
CA TYR A 194 -8.12 -7.34 -29.41
C TYR A 194 -8.23 -6.45 -30.64
N LYS A 195 -8.68 -5.21 -30.47
CA LYS A 195 -8.72 -4.24 -31.56
C LYS A 195 -7.36 -4.07 -32.21
N MET A 196 -6.31 -3.93 -31.41
CA MET A 196 -4.94 -3.73 -31.89
C MET A 196 -4.34 -5.02 -32.46
N LEU A 197 -4.46 -6.15 -31.74
CA LEU A 197 -3.93 -7.43 -32.21
C LEU A 197 -4.58 -7.88 -33.53
N ALA A 198 -5.88 -7.63 -33.71
CA ALA A 198 -6.59 -7.98 -34.95
C ALA A 198 -6.16 -7.10 -36.13
N GLN A 199 -5.90 -5.81 -35.94
CA GLN A 199 -5.40 -4.91 -36.99
C GLN A 199 -4.06 -5.39 -37.56
N GLU A 200 -3.17 -5.87 -36.71
CA GLU A 200 -1.83 -6.38 -37.09
C GLU A 200 -1.82 -7.89 -37.39
N LYS A 201 -2.99 -8.54 -37.41
CA LYS A 201 -3.15 -9.99 -37.67
C LYS A 201 -2.33 -10.90 -36.73
N ILE A 202 -2.12 -10.47 -35.50
CA ILE A 202 -1.48 -11.28 -34.46
C ILE A 202 -2.43 -12.40 -34.04
N LYS A 203 -1.94 -13.64 -34.00
CA LYS A 203 -2.73 -14.76 -33.49
C LYS A 203 -2.78 -14.67 -31.95
N PHE A 204 -3.95 -14.90 -31.39
CA PHE A 204 -4.08 -15.01 -29.95
C PHE A 204 -5.08 -16.08 -29.54
N PHE A 205 -4.82 -16.68 -28.41
CA PHE A 205 -5.73 -17.59 -27.72
C PHE A 205 -6.12 -17.01 -26.39
N HIS A 206 -7.40 -17.01 -26.04
CA HIS A 206 -7.90 -16.41 -24.81
C HIS A 206 -8.45 -17.45 -23.84
N ILE A 207 -7.98 -17.38 -22.58
CA ILE A 207 -8.45 -18.18 -21.46
C ILE A 207 -9.07 -17.26 -20.41
N THR A 208 -10.33 -17.51 -20.09
CA THR A 208 -10.97 -16.91 -18.91
C THR A 208 -10.90 -17.88 -17.75
N THR A 209 -10.34 -17.45 -16.61
CA THR A 209 -10.14 -18.32 -15.46
C THR A 209 -10.20 -17.52 -14.15
N ASP A 210 -10.11 -18.18 -13.03
CA ASP A 210 -10.01 -17.56 -11.71
C ASP A 210 -8.66 -17.92 -11.04
N SER A 211 -8.34 -17.23 -9.95
CA SER A 211 -7.06 -17.40 -9.25
C SER A 211 -6.83 -18.81 -8.69
N ARG A 212 -7.86 -19.64 -8.53
CA ARG A 212 -7.73 -21.03 -8.08
C ARG A 212 -7.40 -22.00 -9.22
N ARG A 213 -7.91 -21.70 -10.41
CA ARG A 213 -7.85 -22.60 -11.58
C ARG A 213 -6.79 -22.22 -12.59
N VAL A 214 -6.18 -21.03 -12.50
CA VAL A 214 -5.26 -20.51 -13.52
C VAL A 214 -4.11 -21.45 -13.80
N SER A 215 -3.45 -22.04 -12.79
CA SER A 215 -2.35 -22.99 -13.01
C SER A 215 -2.79 -24.22 -13.82
N HIS A 216 -3.96 -24.77 -13.48
CA HIS A 216 -4.50 -25.93 -14.20
C HIS A 216 -4.89 -25.57 -15.66
N ALA A 217 -5.50 -24.41 -15.86
CA ALA A 217 -5.84 -23.92 -17.19
C ALA A 217 -4.60 -23.75 -18.07
N ILE A 218 -3.52 -23.18 -17.53
CA ILE A 218 -2.26 -23.00 -18.25
C ILE A 218 -1.58 -24.32 -18.56
N ILE A 219 -1.50 -25.25 -17.60
CA ILE A 219 -0.94 -26.58 -17.84
C ILE A 219 -1.67 -27.27 -19.00
N ASN A 220 -3.01 -27.28 -18.99
CA ASN A 220 -3.79 -27.89 -20.06
C ASN A 220 -3.54 -27.24 -21.43
N THR A 221 -3.31 -25.92 -21.46
CA THR A 221 -3.03 -25.19 -22.69
C THR A 221 -1.63 -25.48 -23.23
N LEU A 222 -0.62 -25.56 -22.36
CA LEU A 222 0.76 -25.86 -22.74
C LEU A 222 0.92 -27.32 -23.21
N VAL A 223 0.18 -28.26 -22.63
CA VAL A 223 0.21 -29.67 -23.03
C VAL A 223 -0.36 -29.89 -24.45
N GLN A 224 -1.17 -28.96 -24.96
CA GLN A 224 -1.73 -29.00 -26.30
C GLN A 224 -0.77 -28.54 -27.41
N GLU A 225 0.53 -28.47 -27.14
CA GLU A 225 1.61 -28.12 -28.10
C GLU A 225 1.52 -26.73 -28.72
N ASN A 226 0.89 -25.79 -28.04
CA ASN A 226 0.87 -24.41 -28.49
C ASN A 226 2.12 -23.65 -27.95
N GLU A 227 3.00 -23.25 -28.84
CA GLU A 227 4.09 -22.32 -28.51
C GLU A 227 3.56 -20.89 -28.56
N TYR A 228 3.69 -20.16 -27.47
CA TYR A 228 3.32 -18.76 -27.39
C TYR A 228 4.56 -17.89 -27.25
N ASP A 229 4.62 -16.82 -28.05
CA ASP A 229 5.72 -15.85 -28.03
C ASP A 229 5.60 -14.88 -26.86
N ALA A 230 4.38 -14.61 -26.40
CA ALA A 230 4.09 -13.75 -25.27
C ALA A 230 2.82 -14.18 -24.53
N ILE A 231 2.74 -13.86 -23.25
CA ILE A 231 1.56 -14.09 -22.41
C ILE A 231 1.09 -12.76 -21.87
N ILE A 232 -0.20 -12.47 -21.94
CA ILE A 232 -0.82 -11.24 -21.42
C ILE A 232 -1.83 -11.62 -20.35
N THR A 233 -1.80 -10.91 -19.21
CA THR A 233 -2.78 -11.13 -18.14
C THR A 233 -3.18 -9.84 -17.43
N THR A 234 -4.37 -9.85 -16.85
CA THR A 234 -4.98 -8.67 -16.22
C THR A 234 -4.64 -8.51 -14.73
N ASN A 235 -3.89 -9.43 -14.14
CA ASN A 235 -3.43 -9.25 -12.77
C ASN A 235 -2.11 -9.99 -12.48
N ILE A 236 -1.29 -9.37 -11.65
CA ILE A 236 0.05 -9.87 -11.29
C ILE A 236 0.02 -11.26 -10.66
N ARG A 237 -1.03 -11.61 -9.90
CA ARG A 237 -1.13 -12.95 -9.29
C ARG A 237 -1.32 -14.07 -10.32
N PHE A 238 -1.98 -13.76 -11.44
CA PHE A 238 -2.02 -14.70 -12.58
C PHE A 238 -0.62 -14.83 -13.18
N ALA A 239 0.07 -13.70 -13.40
CA ALA A 239 1.42 -13.70 -13.93
C ALA A 239 2.38 -14.57 -13.09
N GLU A 240 2.36 -14.42 -11.75
CA GLU A 240 3.16 -15.23 -10.83
C GLU A 240 2.89 -16.73 -10.97
N LYS A 241 1.62 -17.13 -11.01
CA LYS A 241 1.23 -18.54 -11.18
C LYS A 241 1.57 -19.07 -12.56
N ILE A 242 1.38 -18.26 -13.60
CA ILE A 242 1.75 -18.60 -14.97
C ILE A 242 3.26 -18.80 -15.07
N ARG A 243 4.06 -17.88 -14.52
CA ARG A 243 5.53 -18.01 -14.49
C ARG A 243 5.95 -19.33 -13.84
N ASN A 244 5.40 -19.65 -12.68
CA ASN A 244 5.69 -20.91 -11.99
C ASN A 244 5.38 -22.14 -12.86
N VAL A 245 4.26 -22.11 -13.59
CA VAL A 245 3.91 -23.22 -14.51
C VAL A 245 4.88 -23.27 -15.68
N VAL A 246 5.11 -22.15 -16.36
CA VAL A 246 6.00 -22.07 -17.54
C VAL A 246 7.42 -22.54 -17.17
N THR A 247 7.96 -22.08 -16.03
CA THR A 247 9.31 -22.49 -15.59
C THR A 247 9.40 -24.00 -15.30
N ASN A 248 8.34 -24.60 -14.75
CA ASN A 248 8.38 -26.01 -14.37
C ASN A 248 8.04 -26.98 -15.52
N PHE A 249 7.27 -26.53 -16.52
CA PHE A 249 6.76 -27.40 -17.59
C PHE A 249 7.38 -27.14 -18.97
N SER A 250 8.04 -25.98 -19.16
CA SER A 250 8.67 -25.59 -20.43
C SER A 250 10.14 -25.34 -20.19
N ALA A 251 10.96 -26.39 -20.23
CA ALA A 251 12.40 -26.29 -19.96
C ALA A 251 13.07 -25.25 -20.89
N GLY A 252 13.55 -24.15 -20.30
CA GLY A 252 14.30 -23.11 -21.01
C GLY A 252 13.47 -22.01 -21.71
N ASN A 253 12.16 -22.04 -21.66
CA ASN A 253 11.33 -21.03 -22.31
C ASN A 253 11.11 -19.82 -21.39
N GLN A 254 11.73 -18.68 -21.79
CA GLN A 254 11.60 -17.39 -21.12
C GLN A 254 10.47 -16.54 -21.75
N THR A 255 9.33 -17.14 -22.08
CA THR A 255 8.20 -16.42 -22.66
C THR A 255 7.86 -15.19 -21.80
N PRO A 256 7.90 -13.98 -22.36
CA PRO A 256 7.61 -12.74 -21.63
C PRO A 256 6.15 -12.70 -21.21
N ILE A 257 5.91 -12.23 -19.99
CA ILE A 257 4.58 -12.07 -19.43
C ILE A 257 4.31 -10.58 -19.23
N PHE A 258 3.27 -10.08 -19.89
CA PHE A 258 2.74 -8.72 -19.72
C PHE A 258 1.58 -8.76 -18.75
N THR A 259 1.53 -7.84 -17.80
CA THR A 259 0.47 -7.87 -16.78
C THR A 259 0.10 -6.48 -16.27
N LEU A 260 -1.19 -6.29 -15.99
CA LEU A 260 -1.60 -5.18 -15.14
C LEU A 260 -1.09 -5.42 -13.71
N SER A 261 -0.59 -4.38 -13.08
CA SER A 261 0.01 -4.43 -11.74
C SER A 261 -0.31 -3.17 -10.96
N PRO A 262 -0.49 -3.25 -9.62
CA PRO A 262 -0.38 -2.04 -8.81
C PRO A 262 1.04 -1.48 -8.89
N ILE A 263 1.20 -0.20 -8.60
CA ILE A 263 2.52 0.45 -8.53
C ILE A 263 3.43 -0.34 -7.61
N THR A 264 4.63 -0.65 -8.09
CA THR A 264 5.64 -1.38 -7.33
C THR A 264 6.93 -0.56 -7.23
N SER A 265 7.63 -0.74 -6.10
CA SER A 265 8.87 0.00 -5.85
C SER A 265 10.08 -0.57 -6.61
N LEU A 266 10.02 -1.81 -7.06
CA LEU A 266 11.14 -2.50 -7.68
C LEU A 266 10.78 -3.05 -9.06
N PRO A 267 11.71 -2.97 -10.03
CA PRO A 267 11.56 -3.68 -11.28
C PRO A 267 11.59 -5.20 -11.02
N GLU A 268 10.85 -5.94 -11.80
CA GLU A 268 10.90 -7.40 -11.83
C GLU A 268 11.13 -7.81 -13.29
N LYS A 269 12.21 -8.53 -13.56
CA LYS A 269 12.54 -8.97 -14.93
C LYS A 269 11.57 -10.00 -15.48
N ASP A 270 10.96 -10.76 -14.59
CA ASP A 270 10.05 -11.84 -14.98
C ASP A 270 8.74 -11.36 -15.61
N TYR A 271 8.42 -10.07 -15.42
CA TYR A 271 7.15 -9.48 -15.88
C TYR A 271 7.34 -8.11 -16.49
N ARG A 272 6.63 -7.84 -17.58
CA ARG A 272 6.42 -6.50 -18.14
C ARG A 272 5.16 -5.91 -17.49
N LYS A 273 5.34 -5.06 -16.47
CA LYS A 273 4.25 -4.52 -15.66
C LYS A 273 3.71 -3.23 -16.26
N TYR A 274 2.42 -3.22 -16.53
CA TYR A 274 1.66 -2.02 -16.80
C TYR A 274 1.02 -1.56 -15.49
N GLU A 275 1.47 -0.43 -14.96
CA GLU A 275 1.15 -0.01 -13.60
C GLU A 275 -0.11 0.88 -13.54
N LEU A 276 -0.91 0.66 -12.48
CA LEU A 276 -2.15 1.37 -12.15
C LEU A 276 -2.14 1.75 -10.67
N ASN A 277 -2.46 3.01 -10.36
CA ASN A 277 -2.37 3.56 -8.99
C ASN A 277 -3.65 3.30 -8.17
N TYR A 278 -3.82 2.10 -7.67
CA TYR A 278 -4.96 1.75 -6.82
C TYR A 278 -5.00 2.50 -5.48
N GLY A 279 -3.87 2.99 -4.98
CA GLY A 279 -3.83 3.85 -3.81
C GLY A 279 -4.51 5.20 -4.05
N LEU A 280 -4.31 5.79 -5.24
CA LEU A 280 -5.00 7.02 -5.67
C LEU A 280 -6.52 6.79 -5.74
N VAL A 281 -6.95 5.69 -6.36
CA VAL A 281 -8.37 5.31 -6.43
C VAL A 281 -8.99 5.17 -5.04
N GLY A 282 -8.26 4.57 -4.09
CA GLY A 282 -8.71 4.46 -2.70
C GLY A 282 -8.91 5.81 -2.02
N LYS A 283 -7.97 6.74 -2.24
CA LYS A 283 -8.10 8.11 -1.73
C LYS A 283 -9.30 8.82 -2.35
N MET A 284 -9.46 8.77 -3.69
CA MET A 284 -10.56 9.43 -4.40
C MET A 284 -11.92 8.87 -3.98
N ALA A 285 -12.04 7.56 -3.76
CA ALA A 285 -13.27 6.94 -3.26
C ALA A 285 -13.63 7.44 -1.86
N ALA A 286 -12.64 7.59 -0.97
CA ALA A 286 -12.86 8.18 0.34
C ALA A 286 -13.30 9.65 0.25
N GLU A 287 -12.65 10.46 -0.59
CA GLU A 287 -12.99 11.86 -0.83
C GLU A 287 -14.42 12.02 -1.33
N LYS A 288 -14.83 11.19 -2.28
CA LYS A 288 -16.18 11.21 -2.85
C LYS A 288 -17.25 10.83 -1.80
N ILE A 289 -17.01 9.79 -1.04
CA ILE A 289 -17.94 9.34 0.01
C ILE A 289 -18.03 10.35 1.16
N ILE A 290 -16.93 10.93 1.59
CA ILE A 290 -16.90 11.91 2.69
C ILE A 290 -17.49 13.26 2.24
N GLY A 291 -17.33 13.60 0.96
CA GLY A 291 -17.79 14.86 0.39
C GLY A 291 -16.71 15.96 0.44
N ASP A 292 -15.44 15.57 0.50
CA ASP A 292 -14.30 16.50 0.54
C ASP A 292 -13.80 16.90 -0.86
N SER A 293 -14.35 16.35 -1.93
CA SER A 293 -13.92 16.63 -3.30
C SER A 293 -14.32 18.05 -3.73
N LYS A 294 -13.35 18.95 -3.80
CA LYS A 294 -13.57 20.36 -4.17
C LYS A 294 -13.81 20.58 -5.67
N GLU A 295 -13.32 19.70 -6.53
CA GLU A 295 -13.31 19.91 -7.98
C GLU A 295 -14.24 18.97 -8.78
N ASN A 296 -14.62 17.80 -8.26
CA ASN A 296 -15.31 16.76 -9.05
C ASN A 296 -16.60 16.23 -8.39
N GLY A 297 -17.26 17.01 -7.54
CA GLY A 297 -18.46 16.57 -6.82
C GLY A 297 -19.66 16.20 -7.68
N ALA A 298 -19.71 16.68 -8.93
CA ALA A 298 -20.82 16.46 -9.88
C ALA A 298 -20.55 15.32 -10.89
N GLU A 299 -19.29 14.94 -11.11
CA GLU A 299 -18.95 13.88 -12.05
C GLU A 299 -19.21 12.49 -11.46
N LYS A 300 -20.04 11.72 -12.15
CA LYS A 300 -20.37 10.35 -11.75
C LYS A 300 -19.26 9.36 -12.07
N GLU A 301 -18.48 9.62 -13.10
CA GLU A 301 -17.39 8.76 -13.55
C GLU A 301 -16.06 9.49 -13.44
N LEU A 302 -15.16 8.94 -12.65
CA LEU A 302 -13.81 9.44 -12.49
C LEU A 302 -12.81 8.40 -13.00
N ILE A 303 -12.12 8.73 -14.07
CA ILE A 303 -11.09 7.87 -14.67
C ILE A 303 -9.72 8.39 -14.26
N CYS A 304 -8.99 7.56 -13.50
CA CYS A 304 -7.61 7.85 -13.13
C CYS A 304 -6.70 7.65 -14.33
N GLU A 305 -5.72 8.51 -14.47
CA GLU A 305 -4.65 8.34 -15.45
C GLU A 305 -3.89 7.03 -15.18
N ASN A 306 -3.58 6.31 -16.26
CA ASN A 306 -2.78 5.10 -16.18
C ASN A 306 -1.30 5.47 -16.03
N ASP A 307 -0.59 4.86 -15.08
CA ASP A 307 0.86 5.05 -14.93
C ASP A 307 1.63 4.37 -16.07
N GLY A 308 1.08 3.31 -16.64
CA GLY A 308 1.63 2.65 -17.82
C GLY A 308 2.83 1.76 -17.54
N PHE A 309 3.63 1.53 -18.56
CA PHE A 309 4.90 0.82 -18.40
C PHE A 309 5.92 1.77 -17.79
N ARG A 310 6.46 1.37 -16.62
CA ARG A 310 7.57 2.11 -16.03
C ARG A 310 8.85 1.75 -16.75
N GLU A 311 9.46 2.74 -17.38
CA GLU A 311 10.81 2.63 -17.88
C GLU A 311 11.78 2.82 -16.71
N TRP A 312 12.66 1.85 -16.52
CA TRP A 312 13.78 1.99 -15.62
C TRP A 312 14.95 2.54 -16.42
N ASN A 313 15.51 3.66 -15.99
CA ASN A 313 16.71 4.21 -16.59
C ASN A 313 17.81 3.14 -16.56
N GLN A 314 18.39 2.87 -17.71
CA GLN A 314 19.56 2.02 -17.76
C GLN A 314 20.70 2.71 -17.00
N ILE A 315 21.48 1.91 -16.27
CA ILE A 315 22.65 2.42 -15.55
C ILE A 315 23.66 2.87 -16.59
N THR A 316 23.95 4.17 -16.64
CA THR A 316 25.00 4.71 -17.49
C THR A 316 26.31 4.67 -16.72
N LEU A 317 27.21 3.79 -17.12
CA LEU A 317 28.54 3.68 -16.52
C LEU A 317 29.51 4.59 -17.24
N ASN A 318 30.08 5.53 -16.52
CA ASN A 318 31.11 6.43 -17.03
C ASN A 318 32.55 5.83 -16.94
N LYS A 319 32.68 4.69 -16.28
CA LYS A 319 33.94 3.96 -16.06
C LYS A 319 33.70 2.46 -16.19
N THR A 320 34.75 1.70 -16.36
CA THR A 320 34.73 0.23 -16.32
C THR A 320 34.22 -0.21 -14.92
N PRO A 321 33.19 -1.02 -14.84
CA PRO A 321 32.68 -1.50 -13.54
C PRO A 321 33.73 -2.39 -12.86
N ALA A 322 33.70 -2.41 -11.52
CA ALA A 322 34.51 -3.35 -10.76
C ALA A 322 34.02 -4.78 -10.97
N ASP A 323 34.89 -5.78 -10.82
CA ASP A 323 34.49 -7.18 -10.92
C ASP A 323 33.59 -7.59 -9.74
N HIS A 324 33.89 -7.09 -8.53
CA HIS A 324 33.11 -7.34 -7.34
C HIS A 324 33.14 -6.14 -6.38
N LEU A 325 32.09 -6.02 -5.54
CA LEU A 325 31.98 -5.06 -4.44
C LEU A 325 31.48 -5.78 -3.18
N ARG A 326 32.04 -5.42 -2.03
CA ARG A 326 31.60 -5.89 -0.73
C ARG A 326 31.02 -4.75 0.09
N ILE A 327 29.83 -4.97 0.60
CA ILE A 327 29.06 -3.97 1.32
C ILE A 327 28.84 -4.43 2.76
N LEU A 328 29.34 -3.65 3.72
CA LEU A 328 28.99 -3.83 5.14
C LEU A 328 27.71 -3.06 5.43
N THR A 329 26.68 -3.76 5.95
CA THR A 329 25.34 -3.15 6.11
C THR A 329 24.60 -3.68 7.35
N LEU A 330 23.63 -2.88 7.80
CA LEU A 330 22.71 -3.22 8.87
C LEU A 330 21.63 -4.22 8.41
N ASP A 331 21.22 -5.11 9.30
CA ASP A 331 19.99 -5.90 9.13
C ASP A 331 18.77 -4.99 9.26
N SER A 332 18.15 -4.72 8.12
CA SER A 332 17.02 -3.81 8.02
C SER A 332 16.21 -4.04 6.72
N PRO A 333 14.95 -3.58 6.67
CA PRO A 333 14.14 -3.66 5.45
C PRO A 333 14.82 -3.04 4.22
N GLU A 334 15.59 -1.96 4.40
CA GLU A 334 16.29 -1.29 3.32
C GLU A 334 17.41 -2.17 2.74
N THR A 335 18.07 -2.98 3.57
CA THR A 335 19.08 -3.93 3.11
C THR A 335 18.48 -4.98 2.17
N MET A 336 17.26 -5.45 2.44
CA MET A 336 16.55 -6.35 1.53
C MET A 336 16.29 -5.69 0.17
N ILE A 337 15.95 -4.41 0.17
CA ILE A 337 15.74 -3.63 -1.06
C ILE A 337 17.06 -3.47 -1.82
N LEU A 338 18.14 -3.11 -1.13
CA LEU A 338 19.48 -2.98 -1.72
C LEU A 338 19.97 -4.30 -2.33
N GLN A 339 19.73 -5.43 -1.66
CA GLN A 339 20.06 -6.76 -2.20
C GLN A 339 19.27 -7.08 -3.47
N GLY A 340 18.00 -6.64 -3.56
CA GLY A 340 17.20 -6.73 -4.76
C GLY A 340 17.76 -5.88 -5.92
N LEU A 341 18.12 -4.63 -5.63
CA LEU A 341 18.73 -3.71 -6.60
C LEU A 341 20.12 -4.18 -7.05
N ALA A 342 20.91 -4.76 -6.14
CA ALA A 342 22.23 -5.29 -6.46
C ALA A 342 22.18 -6.41 -7.50
N LYS A 343 21.14 -7.26 -7.48
CA LYS A 343 20.94 -8.27 -8.54
C LYS A 343 20.76 -7.63 -9.91
N LEU A 344 19.96 -6.56 -10.00
CA LEU A 344 19.77 -5.83 -11.25
C LEU A 344 21.07 -5.18 -11.70
N TYR A 345 21.80 -4.54 -10.78
CA TYR A 345 23.09 -3.94 -11.07
C TYR A 345 24.11 -4.98 -11.58
N THR A 346 24.19 -6.15 -10.91
CA THR A 346 25.05 -7.26 -11.36
C THR A 346 24.70 -7.72 -12.77
N GLU A 347 23.43 -7.83 -13.09
CA GLU A 347 22.99 -8.28 -14.41
C GLU A 347 23.28 -7.25 -15.52
N GLU A 348 23.23 -5.95 -15.21
CA GLU A 348 23.52 -4.88 -16.17
C GLU A 348 25.02 -4.64 -16.36
N THR A 349 25.80 -4.78 -15.29
CA THR A 349 27.21 -4.38 -15.28
C THR A 349 28.20 -5.54 -15.23
N GLY A 350 27.77 -6.73 -14.83
CA GLY A 350 28.63 -7.88 -14.52
C GLY A 350 29.24 -7.86 -13.12
N THR A 351 29.19 -6.73 -12.40
CA THR A 351 29.78 -6.58 -11.06
C THR A 351 29.07 -7.46 -10.04
N GLN A 352 29.80 -8.34 -9.37
CA GLN A 352 29.25 -9.15 -8.28
C GLN A 352 29.17 -8.33 -6.98
N ILE A 353 28.02 -8.31 -6.31
CA ILE A 353 27.85 -7.56 -5.06
C ILE A 353 27.58 -8.53 -3.90
N GLN A 354 28.45 -8.48 -2.92
CA GLN A 354 28.33 -9.25 -1.68
C GLN A 354 27.90 -8.34 -0.52
N PHE A 355 26.94 -8.78 0.29
CA PHE A 355 26.49 -8.09 1.49
C PHE A 355 26.88 -8.88 2.73
N ASP A 356 27.62 -8.25 3.63
CA ASP A 356 27.85 -8.74 4.98
C ASP A 356 26.92 -7.96 5.93
N VAL A 357 25.90 -8.67 6.44
CA VAL A 357 24.76 -8.08 7.16
C VAL A 357 24.89 -8.36 8.65
N PHE A 358 24.86 -7.32 9.48
CA PHE A 358 24.98 -7.41 10.93
C PHE A 358 23.83 -6.69 11.64
N SER A 359 23.55 -7.11 12.89
CA SER A 359 22.62 -6.39 13.75
C SER A 359 23.16 -4.99 14.11
N TYR A 360 22.29 -4.11 14.60
CA TYR A 360 22.71 -2.77 15.04
C TYR A 360 23.75 -2.82 16.16
N ASP A 361 23.64 -3.80 17.04
CA ASP A 361 24.55 -3.96 18.17
C ASP A 361 25.93 -4.49 17.75
N ASP A 362 26.00 -5.32 16.72
CA ASP A 362 27.23 -5.98 16.27
C ASP A 362 28.02 -5.19 15.22
N ILE A 363 27.33 -4.39 14.38
CA ILE A 363 27.93 -3.77 13.19
C ILE A 363 29.01 -2.75 13.55
N TYR A 364 28.87 -2.04 14.68
CA TYR A 364 29.87 -1.06 15.10
C TYR A 364 31.25 -1.68 15.29
N GLU A 365 31.29 -2.89 15.87
CA GLU A 365 32.56 -3.65 16.04
C GLU A 365 33.17 -4.01 14.68
N GLN A 366 32.32 -4.27 13.67
CA GLN A 366 32.81 -4.57 12.31
C GLN A 366 33.37 -3.34 11.63
N PHE A 367 32.81 -2.14 11.83
CA PHE A 367 33.42 -0.90 11.38
C PHE A 367 34.80 -0.68 12.00
N MET A 368 34.97 -0.96 13.30
CA MET A 368 36.25 -0.84 13.95
C MET A 368 37.28 -1.84 13.43
N LYS A 369 36.88 -3.04 13.05
CA LYS A 369 37.75 -4.04 12.41
C LYS A 369 38.14 -3.65 10.97
N ALA A 370 37.28 -2.91 10.30
CA ALA A 370 37.52 -2.43 8.92
C ALA A 370 38.52 -1.27 8.86
N GLU A 371 38.87 -0.62 9.95
CA GLU A 371 39.79 0.51 10.05
C GLU A 371 41.17 0.11 9.53
N ASN A 372 41.72 -0.36 8.91
CA ASN A 372 43.01 -0.74 8.31
C ASN A 372 42.88 -1.97 7.40
N SER A 373 41.71 -2.11 6.80
CA SER A 373 41.40 -3.23 5.94
C SER A 373 40.70 -2.74 4.65
N ASP A 374 41.17 -3.25 3.52
CA ASP A 374 40.55 -3.03 2.21
C ASP A 374 39.48 -4.09 1.89
N TYR A 375 38.89 -4.72 2.92
CA TYR A 375 37.95 -5.82 2.72
C TYR A 375 36.59 -5.35 2.24
N TYR A 376 36.14 -4.17 2.69
CA TYR A 376 34.87 -3.59 2.30
C TYR A 376 35.05 -2.38 1.40
N ASP A 377 34.23 -2.29 0.34
CA ASP A 377 34.22 -1.19 -0.61
C ASP A 377 33.18 -0.13 -0.25
N ILE A 378 32.07 -0.55 0.39
CA ILE A 378 30.93 0.32 0.71
C ILE A 378 30.47 0.02 2.15
N PHE A 379 30.21 1.09 2.89
CA PHE A 379 29.71 1.03 4.25
C PHE A 379 28.32 1.67 4.33
N ARG A 380 27.32 0.95 4.80
CA ARG A 380 26.04 1.53 5.19
C ARG A 380 26.00 1.65 6.70
N MET A 381 25.96 2.87 7.22
CA MET A 381 26.04 3.16 8.64
C MET A 381 24.93 4.11 9.11
N ASP A 382 24.71 4.12 10.42
CA ASP A 382 23.88 5.15 11.05
C ASP A 382 24.55 6.52 10.98
N VAL A 383 23.76 7.56 10.78
CA VAL A 383 24.23 8.95 10.68
C VAL A 383 25.03 9.41 11.91
N THR A 384 24.72 8.88 13.08
CA THR A 384 25.42 9.21 14.34
C THR A 384 26.87 8.77 14.35
N TRP A 385 27.23 7.76 13.56
CA TRP A 385 28.60 7.26 13.45
C TRP A 385 29.44 7.97 12.38
N LEU A 386 28.79 8.63 11.43
CA LEU A 386 29.49 9.28 10.33
C LEU A 386 30.57 10.29 10.82
N PRO A 387 30.29 11.22 11.76
CA PRO A 387 31.31 12.14 12.26
C PRO A 387 32.50 11.45 12.97
N LEU A 388 32.25 10.26 13.53
CA LEU A 388 33.26 9.50 14.30
C LEU A 388 34.17 8.66 13.39
N LEU A 389 33.62 8.16 12.29
CA LEU A 389 34.26 7.14 11.46
C LEU A 389 34.72 7.66 10.09
N SER A 390 34.16 8.77 9.59
CA SER A 390 34.41 9.24 8.23
C SER A 390 35.88 9.38 7.90
N GLU A 391 36.66 10.09 8.71
CA GLU A 391 38.07 10.33 8.47
C GLU A 391 38.97 9.10 8.75
N ARG A 392 38.41 8.05 9.37
CA ARG A 392 39.14 6.85 9.76
C ARG A 392 38.99 5.71 8.74
N ILE A 393 37.80 5.54 8.18
CA ILE A 393 37.47 4.39 7.33
C ILE A 393 36.92 4.75 5.97
N LEU A 394 36.56 6.02 5.73
CA LEU A 394 35.95 6.44 4.47
C LEU A 394 36.89 7.35 3.66
N VAL A 395 36.77 7.27 2.36
CA VAL A 395 37.40 8.19 1.43
C VAL A 395 36.41 9.32 1.15
N PRO A 396 36.83 10.61 1.14
CA PRO A 396 35.96 11.70 0.74
C PRO A 396 35.42 11.50 -0.68
N LEU A 397 34.12 11.67 -0.85
CA LEU A 397 33.49 11.57 -2.16
C LEU A 397 33.94 12.68 -3.09
N ASP A 398 34.37 13.84 -2.56
CA ASP A 398 35.01 14.92 -3.33
C ASP A 398 36.27 14.43 -4.09
N ASP A 399 37.02 13.50 -3.49
CA ASP A 399 38.23 12.92 -4.12
C ASP A 399 37.88 11.84 -5.16
N MET A 400 36.68 11.25 -5.05
CA MET A 400 36.23 10.21 -6.01
C MET A 400 35.48 10.78 -7.20
N THR A 401 34.68 11.82 -6.99
CA THR A 401 33.88 12.47 -8.03
C THR A 401 33.89 13.99 -7.83
N PRO A 402 34.53 14.77 -8.73
CA PRO A 402 34.52 16.23 -8.62
C PRO A 402 33.14 16.86 -8.67
N ASP A 403 32.15 16.16 -9.24
CA ASP A 403 30.80 16.65 -9.45
C ASP A 403 29.83 16.16 -8.34
N ILE A 404 30.33 15.83 -7.15
CA ILE A 404 29.48 15.33 -6.05
C ILE A 404 28.34 16.31 -5.69
N ASP A 405 28.57 17.62 -5.86
CA ASP A 405 27.55 18.63 -5.62
C ASP A 405 26.40 18.57 -6.62
N GLU A 406 26.62 18.13 -7.84
CA GLU A 406 25.54 17.86 -8.80
C GLU A 406 24.70 16.67 -8.36
N VAL A 407 25.34 15.59 -7.87
CA VAL A 407 24.65 14.45 -7.30
C VAL A 407 23.78 14.86 -6.10
N TYR A 408 24.28 15.73 -5.26
CA TYR A 408 23.56 16.22 -4.08
C TYR A 408 22.31 17.05 -4.40
N LYS A 409 22.23 17.64 -5.60
CA LYS A 409 21.00 18.36 -6.03
C LYS A 409 19.78 17.47 -6.17
N GLU A 410 19.97 16.16 -6.37
CA GLU A 410 18.89 15.17 -6.41
C GLU A 410 18.31 14.84 -5.01
N TYR A 411 18.95 15.33 -3.96
CA TYR A 411 18.56 15.06 -2.57
C TYR A 411 17.89 16.29 -1.92
N ILE A 412 17.20 16.04 -0.80
CA ILE A 412 16.66 17.12 0.03
C ILE A 412 17.83 17.91 0.64
N PRO A 413 17.99 19.21 0.35
CA PRO A 413 19.19 19.98 0.75
C PRO A 413 19.50 19.91 2.26
N ALA A 414 18.45 19.99 3.12
CA ALA A 414 18.62 19.93 4.57
C ALA A 414 19.21 18.60 5.09
N LEU A 415 19.12 17.51 4.31
CA LEU A 415 19.72 16.23 4.67
C LEU A 415 21.20 16.19 4.32
N ILE A 416 21.60 16.80 3.20
CA ILE A 416 22.98 16.79 2.73
C ILE A 416 23.90 17.46 3.75
N ASP A 417 23.54 18.64 4.24
CA ASP A 417 24.37 19.36 5.19
C ASP A 417 24.59 18.61 6.52
N LYS A 418 23.57 17.83 6.95
CA LYS A 418 23.58 17.17 8.26
C LYS A 418 24.05 15.72 8.21
N TYR A 419 23.80 15.01 7.10
CA TYR A 419 23.95 13.56 7.02
C TYR A 419 24.97 13.10 5.95
N SER A 420 25.62 14.03 5.26
CA SER A 420 26.54 13.68 4.17
C SER A 420 27.90 14.30 4.29
N ARG A 421 28.02 15.43 4.98
CA ARG A 421 29.26 16.20 5.11
C ARG A 421 29.79 16.18 6.54
N VAL A 422 31.12 16.03 6.63
CA VAL A 422 31.88 16.15 7.87
C VAL A 422 33.04 17.13 7.62
N HIS A 423 33.17 18.15 8.43
CA HIS A 423 34.17 19.23 8.26
C HIS A 423 34.20 19.81 6.86
N GLY A 424 33.04 19.93 6.20
CA GLY A 424 32.88 20.48 4.85
C GLY A 424 33.15 19.52 3.70
N LYS A 425 33.72 18.32 3.94
CA LYS A 425 33.94 17.30 2.94
C LYS A 425 32.74 16.33 2.83
N ALA A 426 32.45 15.86 1.64
CA ALA A 426 31.41 14.87 1.37
C ALA A 426 31.92 13.45 1.67
N TYR A 427 31.21 12.71 2.50
CA TYR A 427 31.57 11.32 2.85
C TYR A 427 30.46 10.31 2.59
N ALA A 428 29.22 10.75 2.50
CA ALA A 428 28.10 9.83 2.41
C ALA A 428 26.97 10.32 1.49
N LEU A 429 26.21 9.37 0.97
CA LEU A 429 24.92 9.61 0.32
C LEU A 429 23.79 9.11 1.24
N PRO A 430 22.79 9.93 1.57
CA PRO A 430 21.66 9.49 2.40
C PRO A 430 20.83 8.45 1.65
N ILE A 431 20.55 7.31 2.26
CA ILE A 431 19.68 6.28 1.68
C ILE A 431 18.27 6.42 2.24
N THR A 432 18.15 6.44 3.57
CA THR A 432 16.86 6.47 4.26
C THR A 432 16.89 7.51 5.36
N PRO A 433 16.32 8.69 5.13
CA PRO A 433 16.20 9.68 6.18
C PRO A 433 15.22 9.19 7.23
N SER A 434 15.63 9.21 8.49
CA SER A 434 14.78 8.90 9.64
C SER A 434 14.58 10.14 10.50
N THR A 435 13.43 10.22 11.13
CA THR A 435 13.11 11.28 12.08
C THR A 435 12.58 10.66 13.37
N GLN A 436 13.13 11.10 14.50
CA GLN A 436 12.55 10.72 15.79
C GLN A 436 11.24 11.47 15.99
N LEU A 437 10.17 10.72 16.21
CA LEU A 437 8.83 11.25 16.42
C LEU A 437 8.26 10.70 17.73
N LEU A 438 7.65 11.56 18.51
CA LEU A 438 6.87 11.16 19.67
C LEU A 438 5.44 10.84 19.23
N PHE A 439 5.08 9.56 19.27
CA PHE A 439 3.71 9.12 19.07
C PHE A 439 2.97 9.08 20.41
N TYR A 440 1.80 9.67 20.46
CA TYR A 440 0.96 9.68 21.65
C TYR A 440 -0.50 9.38 21.33
N ARG A 441 -1.21 8.87 22.30
CA ARG A 441 -2.65 8.62 22.23
C ARG A 441 -3.40 9.92 22.47
N LYS A 442 -3.79 10.60 21.39
CA LYS A 442 -4.53 11.88 21.46
C LYS A 442 -5.80 11.77 22.30
N ASP A 443 -6.54 10.67 22.13
CA ASP A 443 -7.76 10.39 22.88
C ASP A 443 -7.54 10.30 24.41
N LEU A 444 -6.38 9.83 24.87
CA LEU A 444 -6.03 9.81 26.30
C LEU A 444 -5.66 11.19 26.81
N PHE A 445 -4.86 11.95 26.05
CA PHE A 445 -4.48 13.32 26.46
C PHE A 445 -5.65 14.30 26.40
N GLU A 446 -6.65 14.07 25.55
CA GLU A 446 -7.86 14.91 25.47
C GLU A 446 -8.99 14.46 26.44
N ASN A 447 -8.86 13.29 27.05
CA ASN A 447 -9.87 12.74 27.95
C ASN A 447 -9.95 13.55 29.24
N THR A 448 -11.10 14.16 29.48
CA THR A 448 -11.33 15.04 30.64
C THR A 448 -11.23 14.32 31.98
N VAL A 449 -11.57 13.01 32.02
CA VAL A 449 -11.46 12.17 33.22
C VAL A 449 -10.00 11.92 33.54
N ILE A 450 -9.20 11.54 32.54
CA ILE A 450 -7.76 11.27 32.70
C ILE A 450 -7.03 12.57 33.11
N LYS A 451 -7.32 13.70 32.46
CA LYS A 451 -6.76 15.01 32.83
C LYS A 451 -7.02 15.32 34.31
N ARG A 452 -8.24 15.08 34.77
CA ARG A 452 -8.58 15.35 36.14
C ARG A 452 -7.87 14.44 37.13
N LEU A 453 -7.85 13.12 36.89
CA LEU A 453 -7.15 12.15 37.73
C LEU A 453 -5.62 12.46 37.79
N TYR A 454 -5.04 12.83 36.66
CA TYR A 454 -3.64 13.23 36.59
C TYR A 454 -3.38 14.50 37.45
N SER A 455 -4.21 15.53 37.25
CA SER A 455 -4.09 16.79 38.01
C SER A 455 -4.25 16.60 39.51
N GLU A 456 -5.17 15.76 39.94
CA GLU A 456 -5.37 15.45 41.36
C GLU A 456 -4.19 14.69 41.96
N LYS A 457 -3.61 13.76 41.19
CA LYS A 457 -2.47 12.92 41.64
C LYS A 457 -1.15 13.67 41.64
N TYR A 458 -0.85 14.39 40.56
CA TYR A 458 0.46 14.99 40.32
C TYR A 458 0.50 16.49 40.56
N LYS A 459 -0.65 17.12 40.88
CA LYS A 459 -0.80 18.59 41.05
C LYS A 459 -0.32 19.39 39.84
N ALA A 460 -0.39 18.79 38.65
CA ALA A 460 0.02 19.35 37.37
C ALA A 460 -1.04 19.09 36.32
N GLU A 461 -1.03 19.88 35.24
CA GLU A 461 -1.92 19.65 34.08
C GLU A 461 -1.33 18.59 33.15
N LEU A 462 -2.14 17.62 32.72
CA LEU A 462 -1.75 16.67 31.70
C LEU A 462 -1.67 17.37 30.32
N LYS A 463 -0.46 17.56 29.83
CA LYS A 463 -0.16 18.19 28.53
C LYS A 463 0.61 17.23 27.65
N ILE A 464 0.49 17.43 26.33
CA ILE A 464 1.39 16.81 25.37
C ILE A 464 2.78 17.45 25.53
N PRO A 465 3.84 16.68 25.77
CA PRO A 465 5.18 17.20 25.89
C PRO A 465 5.60 17.99 24.64
N LYS A 466 6.22 19.13 24.81
CA LYS A 466 6.79 19.96 23.75
C LYS A 466 8.31 20.06 23.82
N THR A 467 8.88 19.73 24.94
CA THR A 467 10.33 19.67 25.17
C THR A 467 10.73 18.33 25.78
N PHE A 468 11.99 18.02 25.77
CA PHE A 468 12.52 16.81 26.39
C PHE A 468 12.38 16.82 27.92
N GLU A 469 12.38 18.00 28.56
CA GLU A 469 12.15 18.13 29.99
C GLU A 469 10.70 17.83 30.39
N GLU A 470 9.76 18.07 29.47
CA GLU A 470 8.34 17.76 29.69
C GLU A 470 8.03 16.28 29.44
N TYR A 471 8.89 15.57 28.71
CA TYR A 471 8.76 14.14 28.38
C TYR A 471 9.28 13.26 29.50
#